data_9181a4b3ec04efa4da55b2574d642cb1
#
_entry.id   9181a4b3ec04efa4da55b2574d642cb1
#
_cell.length_a   1.000
_cell.length_b   1.000
_cell.length_c   1.000
_cell.angle_alpha   90.00
_cell.angle_beta   90.00
_cell.angle_gamma   90.00
#
_symmetry.space_group_name_H-M   'P 1'
#
loop_
_entity.id
_entity.type
_entity.pdbx_description
1 polymer ?
#
loop_
_entity_poly.entity_id
_entity_poly.type
_entity_poly.pdbx_seq_one_letter_code
_entity_poly.pdbx_strand_id
1 'polypeptide(L)'
;MNVLARLALAWNAMRGRGPASALTPAAAAPAVQTQERLYAGAEVGRLTADWNPINTSADAELVTSMRLLRGRCRQLVRDNEHAKNALRIIGNNIIGSGIGMQALVKTASGKLVSRINDDIESAWQSWCAAESCHSAARLSFPDLEQVAIKSIARDGEVLIRKVKKAFGKDNKIPFALEIIEADRLVDVYSQATAPGTGNRIRMGVEIDDWDRPVAYWLYPVHPGDYQFSTFVASRYLRVPADEIIHLYLIDRWPQTRGEPWFHTALKRLNNMGGYEEAEIVAARASASIMGLITSPETPEPDDIEGGERLTDLTPGTVHHLQPGEQFTGFAPTRPNASLEPFMRHMLRAVAAGVGCSYESLSRDYSQSNYSSSRLALLDDRDLWRMVQGWFIRNFRAQIHREWLEAAVLAGELSSIRDFFDNRRKYTDAVRFKPRGWSWIDPTKEVGAYKEAVRCGFMTVADVISQTASGADPEDIFKARREELDLMAELDLVFDTDPAQVDDNGKGQVIQPAAEQEDAPAEANAPEPDAADSGEPDAEDSGEPDADDAQQAAAA
;
A
#
# COMPACT_ATOMS: atom_id res chain seq x y z
N MET A 1 13.73 2.07 58.31
CA MET A 1 13.87 1.50 56.95
C MET A 1 15.32 1.64 56.53
N ASN A 2 15.99 0.51 56.34
CA ASN A 2 17.43 0.49 56.00
C ASN A 2 17.67 1.05 54.59
N VAL A 3 18.85 1.67 54.39
CA VAL A 3 19.29 2.28 53.13
C VAL A 3 19.17 1.32 51.95
N LEU A 4 19.37 0.02 52.17
CA LEU A 4 19.21 -1.03 51.17
C LEU A 4 17.74 -1.20 50.71
N ALA A 5 16.76 -1.00 51.60
CA ALA A 5 15.35 -1.07 51.25
C ALA A 5 14.91 0.16 50.43
N ARG A 6 15.53 1.33 50.64
CA ARG A 6 15.27 2.54 49.83
C ARG A 6 15.91 2.42 48.43
N LEU A 7 17.08 1.82 48.33
CA LEU A 7 17.74 1.54 47.06
C LEU A 7 16.97 0.50 46.23
N ALA A 8 16.43 -0.55 46.89
CA ALA A 8 15.58 -1.53 46.21
C ALA A 8 14.26 -0.94 45.71
N LEU A 9 13.65 -0.03 46.47
CA LEU A 9 12.44 0.69 46.04
C LEU A 9 12.74 1.65 44.89
N ALA A 10 13.84 2.37 44.90
CA ALA A 10 14.26 3.25 43.81
C ALA A 10 14.62 2.45 42.56
N TRP A 11 15.26 1.28 42.71
CA TRP A 11 15.58 0.38 41.61
C TRP A 11 14.33 -0.26 40.95
N ASN A 12 13.33 -0.60 41.76
CA ASN A 12 12.06 -1.11 41.25
C ASN A 12 11.21 -0.01 40.58
N ALA A 13 11.26 1.22 41.08
CA ALA A 13 10.60 2.37 40.44
C ALA A 13 11.24 2.72 39.09
N MET A 14 12.57 2.63 38.96
CA MET A 14 13.28 2.84 37.69
C MET A 14 13.00 1.74 36.66
N ARG A 15 12.60 0.55 37.08
CA ARG A 15 12.21 -0.57 36.20
C ARG A 15 10.72 -0.60 35.85
N GLY A 16 9.94 0.40 36.24
CA GLY A 16 8.49 0.44 35.96
C GLY A 16 7.68 -0.69 36.63
N ARG A 17 8.28 -1.44 37.55
CA ARG A 17 7.61 -2.48 38.35
C ARG A 17 7.11 -1.86 39.65
N GLY A 18 6.01 -1.13 39.57
CA GLY A 18 5.20 -0.86 40.75
C GLY A 18 4.63 -2.21 41.24
N PRO A 19 4.45 -2.41 42.57
CA PRO A 19 3.77 -3.60 43.07
C PRO A 19 2.37 -3.60 42.46
N ALA A 20 2.07 -4.61 41.64
CA ALA A 20 0.71 -4.90 41.27
C ALA A 20 -0.02 -5.24 42.58
N SER A 21 -0.74 -4.26 43.15
CA SER A 21 -1.68 -4.55 44.21
C SER A 21 -2.74 -5.46 43.62
N ALA A 22 -2.74 -6.72 44.05
CA ALA A 22 -3.82 -7.62 43.78
C ALA A 22 -5.09 -6.96 44.32
N LEU A 23 -5.91 -6.43 43.42
CA LEU A 23 -7.25 -5.96 43.75
C LEU A 23 -8.05 -7.22 44.15
N THR A 24 -8.19 -7.45 45.43
CA THR A 24 -9.21 -8.37 45.95
C THR A 24 -10.56 -7.89 45.39
N PRO A 25 -11.36 -8.74 44.74
CA PRO A 25 -12.66 -8.31 44.29
C PRO A 25 -13.48 -7.88 45.50
N ALA A 26 -13.86 -6.61 45.53
CA ALA A 26 -14.78 -6.12 46.55
C ALA A 26 -16.09 -6.91 46.44
N ALA A 27 -16.62 -7.33 47.58
CA ALA A 27 -17.90 -8.02 47.67
C ALA A 27 -18.97 -7.17 46.94
N ALA A 28 -19.71 -7.82 46.06
CA ALA A 28 -20.71 -7.15 45.23
C ALA A 28 -21.76 -6.46 46.13
N ALA A 29 -21.84 -5.15 46.03
CA ALA A 29 -22.94 -4.38 46.58
C ALA A 29 -24.26 -4.81 45.90
N PRO A 30 -25.41 -4.80 46.60
CA PRO A 30 -26.68 -5.20 45.99
C PRO A 30 -26.99 -4.31 44.80
N ALA A 31 -27.34 -4.96 43.69
CA ALA A 31 -27.62 -4.28 42.43
C ALA A 31 -28.80 -3.32 42.59
N VAL A 32 -28.51 -2.03 42.60
CA VAL A 32 -29.49 -1.03 42.25
C VAL A 32 -29.76 -1.23 40.76
N GLN A 33 -30.99 -1.55 40.39
CA GLN A 33 -31.43 -1.61 38.99
C GLN A 33 -31.41 -0.18 38.42
N THR A 34 -30.23 0.33 38.13
CA THR A 34 -30.09 1.46 37.24
C THR A 34 -30.36 0.92 35.84
N GLN A 35 -31.30 1.52 35.11
CA GLN A 35 -31.43 1.32 33.67
C GLN A 35 -30.09 1.70 33.06
N GLU A 36 -29.21 0.71 32.87
CA GLU A 36 -27.95 0.92 32.17
C GLU A 36 -28.30 1.29 30.74
N ARG A 37 -27.91 2.50 30.33
CA ARG A 37 -27.91 2.91 28.94
C ARG A 37 -26.78 2.11 28.26
N LEU A 38 -27.12 0.93 27.75
CA LEU A 38 -26.21 0.12 26.94
C LEU A 38 -25.98 0.83 25.60
N TYR A 39 -24.76 0.72 25.10
CA TYR A 39 -24.51 1.10 23.72
C TYR A 39 -25.36 0.21 22.79
N ALA A 40 -25.97 0.79 21.76
CA ALA A 40 -26.83 0.06 20.82
C ALA A 40 -26.14 -1.18 20.20
N GLY A 41 -24.81 -1.10 19.97
CA GLY A 41 -24.01 -2.23 19.49
C GLY A 41 -23.77 -3.35 20.50
N ALA A 42 -24.09 -3.14 21.78
CA ALA A 42 -23.98 -4.16 22.84
C ALA A 42 -25.34 -4.70 23.28
N GLU A 43 -26.41 -4.29 22.62
CA GLU A 43 -27.77 -4.77 22.91
C GLU A 43 -27.93 -6.24 22.47
N VAL A 44 -28.36 -7.10 23.42
CA VAL A 44 -28.64 -8.50 23.17
C VAL A 44 -30.16 -8.66 23.02
N GLY A 45 -30.58 -8.88 21.78
CA GLY A 45 -32.00 -9.06 21.45
C GLY A 45 -32.23 -10.19 20.45
N ARG A 46 -33.47 -10.37 20.02
CA ARG A 46 -33.81 -11.41 19.03
C ARG A 46 -33.07 -11.25 17.71
N LEU A 47 -32.78 -10.01 17.30
CA LEU A 47 -32.07 -9.72 16.05
C LEU A 47 -30.55 -9.85 16.16
N THR A 48 -30.02 -9.92 17.38
CA THR A 48 -28.58 -10.04 17.66
C THR A 48 -28.24 -11.37 18.33
N ALA A 49 -29.19 -12.31 18.40
CA ALA A 49 -29.01 -13.60 19.09
C ALA A 49 -27.86 -14.44 18.49
N ASP A 50 -27.65 -14.32 17.17
CA ASP A 50 -26.57 -15.03 16.46
C ASP A 50 -25.24 -14.25 16.47
N TRP A 51 -25.23 -13.02 17.00
CA TRP A 51 -24.06 -12.18 17.07
C TRP A 51 -23.43 -12.23 18.46
N ASN A 52 -22.65 -13.29 18.70
CA ASN A 52 -22.00 -13.56 19.97
C ASN A 52 -20.47 -13.41 19.83
N PRO A 53 -19.91 -12.19 19.87
CA PRO A 53 -18.47 -11.98 19.80
C PRO A 53 -17.79 -12.49 21.09
N ILE A 54 -16.63 -13.14 20.93
CA ILE A 54 -15.80 -13.57 22.04
C ILE A 54 -14.62 -12.59 22.16
N ASN A 55 -14.38 -12.07 23.36
CA ASN A 55 -13.23 -11.22 23.65
C ASN A 55 -11.96 -12.07 23.76
N THR A 56 -11.31 -12.31 22.62
CA THR A 56 -10.03 -13.02 22.53
C THR A 56 -8.91 -12.08 22.11
N SER A 57 -7.66 -12.51 22.29
CA SER A 57 -6.50 -11.77 21.76
C SER A 57 -6.38 -11.94 20.24
N ALA A 58 -5.73 -10.99 19.55
CA ALA A 58 -5.46 -11.11 18.12
C ALA A 58 -4.77 -12.43 17.75
N ASP A 59 -3.77 -12.84 18.53
CA ASP A 59 -3.06 -14.10 18.32
C ASP A 59 -3.95 -15.34 18.49
N ALA A 60 -4.92 -15.31 19.43
CA ALA A 60 -5.85 -16.43 19.64
C ALA A 60 -6.83 -16.59 18.47
N GLU A 61 -7.22 -15.50 17.82
CA GLU A 61 -8.05 -15.53 16.61
C GLU A 61 -7.24 -16.00 15.39
N LEU A 62 -5.98 -15.54 15.28
CA LEU A 62 -5.11 -15.90 14.17
C LEU A 62 -4.66 -17.36 14.21
N VAL A 63 -4.32 -17.93 15.37
CA VAL A 63 -3.75 -19.28 15.46
C VAL A 63 -4.63 -20.35 14.83
N THR A 64 -5.94 -20.19 14.89
CA THR A 64 -6.92 -21.15 14.34
C THR A 64 -7.26 -20.91 12.87
N SER A 65 -7.13 -19.67 12.41
CA SER A 65 -7.63 -19.22 11.09
C SER A 65 -6.53 -18.96 10.05
N MET A 66 -5.33 -18.62 10.49
CA MET A 66 -4.24 -18.09 9.64
C MET A 66 -3.89 -19.00 8.44
N ARG A 67 -3.72 -20.31 8.66
CA ARG A 67 -3.40 -21.26 7.57
C ARG A 67 -4.48 -21.29 6.50
N LEU A 68 -5.75 -21.32 6.93
CA LEU A 68 -6.88 -21.37 6.03
C LEU A 68 -7.05 -20.06 5.26
N LEU A 69 -6.89 -18.91 5.94
CA LEU A 69 -6.94 -17.60 5.32
C LEU A 69 -5.86 -17.46 4.23
N ARG A 70 -4.62 -17.83 4.56
CA ARG A 70 -3.49 -17.82 3.63
C ARG A 70 -3.72 -18.74 2.44
N GLY A 71 -4.13 -19.98 2.67
CA GLY A 71 -4.41 -20.95 1.61
C GLY A 71 -5.52 -20.46 0.66
N ARG A 72 -6.62 -19.93 1.20
CA ARG A 72 -7.72 -19.36 0.41
C ARG A 72 -7.29 -18.12 -0.37
N CYS A 73 -6.50 -17.25 0.24
CA CYS A 73 -6.00 -16.05 -0.42
C CYS A 73 -5.09 -16.42 -1.61
N ARG A 74 -4.17 -17.36 -1.43
CA ARG A 74 -3.29 -17.87 -2.50
C ARG A 74 -4.09 -18.49 -3.64
N GLN A 75 -5.13 -19.28 -3.32
CA GLN A 75 -6.01 -19.87 -4.33
C GLN A 75 -6.71 -18.77 -5.13
N LEU A 76 -7.35 -17.81 -4.47
CA LEU A 76 -8.05 -16.73 -5.15
C LEU A 76 -7.12 -15.86 -6.00
N VAL A 77 -5.94 -15.50 -5.49
CA VAL A 77 -4.96 -14.72 -6.27
C VAL A 77 -4.48 -15.48 -7.51
N ARG A 78 -4.45 -16.82 -7.46
CA ARG A 78 -4.09 -17.65 -8.62
C ARG A 78 -5.24 -17.77 -9.63
N ASP A 79 -6.46 -17.96 -9.14
CA ASP A 79 -7.59 -18.47 -9.93
C ASP A 79 -8.67 -17.38 -10.21
N ASN A 80 -8.63 -16.21 -9.52
CA ASN A 80 -9.60 -15.13 -9.69
C ASN A 80 -8.93 -13.86 -10.21
N GLU A 81 -9.48 -13.27 -11.28
CA GLU A 81 -8.93 -12.13 -12.01
C GLU A 81 -8.90 -10.87 -11.15
N HIS A 82 -9.94 -10.62 -10.36
CA HIS A 82 -10.04 -9.43 -9.52
C HIS A 82 -9.05 -9.49 -8.36
N ALA A 83 -8.90 -10.65 -7.71
CA ALA A 83 -7.91 -10.85 -6.66
C ALA A 83 -6.48 -10.67 -7.20
N LYS A 84 -6.18 -11.23 -8.38
CA LYS A 84 -4.90 -11.07 -9.06
C LYS A 84 -4.63 -9.61 -9.43
N ASN A 85 -5.65 -8.90 -9.94
CA ASN A 85 -5.54 -7.49 -10.27
C ASN A 85 -5.28 -6.64 -9.02
N ALA A 86 -6.01 -6.90 -7.92
CA ALA A 86 -5.80 -6.21 -6.65
C ALA A 86 -4.36 -6.34 -6.15
N LEU A 87 -3.80 -7.55 -6.14
CA LEU A 87 -2.40 -7.77 -5.76
C LEU A 87 -1.41 -7.03 -6.67
N ARG A 88 -1.71 -6.92 -7.98
CA ARG A 88 -0.93 -6.13 -8.93
C ARG A 88 -1.00 -4.64 -8.64
N ILE A 89 -2.19 -4.12 -8.31
CA ILE A 89 -2.40 -2.71 -7.94
C ILE A 89 -1.57 -2.37 -6.71
N ILE A 90 -1.62 -3.20 -5.66
CA ILE A 90 -0.85 -3.04 -4.43
C ILE A 90 0.66 -2.95 -4.74
N GLY A 91 1.21 -3.95 -5.44
CA GLY A 91 2.62 -3.95 -5.79
C GLY A 91 3.04 -2.73 -6.61
N ASN A 92 2.25 -2.39 -7.63
CA ASN A 92 2.56 -1.28 -8.54
C ASN A 92 2.48 0.09 -7.86
N ASN A 93 1.57 0.30 -6.92
CA ASN A 93 1.42 1.59 -6.25
C ASN A 93 2.34 1.78 -5.04
N ILE A 94 2.73 0.69 -4.38
CA ILE A 94 3.64 0.80 -3.23
C ILE A 94 5.10 0.83 -3.68
N ILE A 95 5.52 -0.09 -4.54
CA ILE A 95 6.91 -0.21 -4.99
C ILE A 95 7.10 0.38 -6.40
N GLY A 96 6.19 0.04 -7.34
CA GLY A 96 6.31 0.43 -8.75
C GLY A 96 7.55 -0.18 -9.40
N SER A 97 8.37 0.66 -10.04
CA SER A 97 9.66 0.28 -10.64
C SER A 97 10.80 0.17 -9.62
N GLY A 98 10.53 0.44 -8.36
CA GLY A 98 11.50 0.50 -7.27
C GLY A 98 11.44 1.83 -6.52
N ILE A 99 11.98 1.83 -5.31
CA ILE A 99 12.09 3.03 -4.48
C ILE A 99 13.51 3.59 -4.67
N GLY A 100 13.66 4.83 -5.10
CA GLY A 100 14.96 5.49 -5.23
C GLY A 100 15.64 5.70 -3.87
N MET A 101 16.96 5.86 -3.88
CA MET A 101 17.74 6.20 -2.69
C MET A 101 18.63 7.38 -3.02
N GLN A 102 18.68 8.36 -2.15
CA GLN A 102 19.53 9.53 -2.21
C GLN A 102 20.29 9.67 -0.92
N ALA A 103 21.60 9.76 -1.00
CA ALA A 103 22.46 10.06 0.13
C ALA A 103 22.52 11.58 0.37
N LEU A 104 22.39 11.99 1.62
CA LEU A 104 22.34 13.41 2.02
C LEU A 104 23.34 13.72 3.13
N VAL A 105 24.54 13.15 3.04
CA VAL A 105 25.60 13.40 4.01
C VAL A 105 26.07 14.85 3.89
N LYS A 106 26.11 15.54 5.04
CA LYS A 106 26.45 16.95 5.12
C LYS A 106 27.73 17.17 5.96
N THR A 107 28.45 18.25 5.64
CA THR A 107 29.50 18.79 6.50
C THR A 107 28.93 19.38 7.78
N ALA A 108 29.77 19.70 8.75
CA ALA A 108 29.36 20.42 9.96
C ALA A 108 28.69 21.78 9.65
N SER A 109 29.03 22.41 8.49
CA SER A 109 28.41 23.65 8.03
C SER A 109 27.08 23.45 7.28
N GLY A 110 26.56 22.20 7.18
CA GLY A 110 25.29 21.89 6.52
C GLY A 110 25.37 21.71 5.01
N LYS A 111 26.54 21.88 4.37
CA LYS A 111 26.72 21.69 2.92
C LYS A 111 26.83 20.21 2.58
N LEU A 112 26.19 19.76 1.52
CA LEU A 112 26.27 18.39 1.00
C LEU A 112 27.70 18.02 0.60
N VAL A 113 28.10 16.78 0.86
CA VAL A 113 29.42 16.22 0.49
C VAL A 113 29.23 15.34 -0.74
N SER A 114 29.19 15.93 -1.92
CA SER A 114 28.83 15.24 -3.18
C SER A 114 29.64 13.96 -3.38
N ARG A 115 30.96 13.99 -3.24
CA ARG A 115 31.80 12.80 -3.43
C ARG A 115 31.38 11.61 -2.55
N ILE A 116 31.08 11.85 -1.27
CA ILE A 116 30.65 10.75 -0.37
C ILE A 116 29.27 10.26 -0.75
N ASN A 117 28.36 11.18 -1.12
CA ASN A 117 27.02 10.84 -1.53
C ASN A 117 27.02 10.02 -2.83
N ASP A 118 27.78 10.45 -3.83
CA ASP A 118 27.93 9.74 -5.11
C ASP A 118 28.56 8.34 -4.91
N ASP A 119 29.57 8.21 -4.04
CA ASP A 119 30.18 6.92 -3.69
C ASP A 119 29.17 5.96 -3.03
N ILE A 120 28.35 6.46 -2.08
CA ILE A 120 27.31 5.67 -1.41
C ILE A 120 26.24 5.21 -2.40
N GLU A 121 25.76 6.11 -3.26
CA GLU A 121 24.71 5.82 -4.25
C GLU A 121 25.19 4.82 -5.30
N SER A 122 26.39 4.99 -5.82
CA SER A 122 27.01 4.07 -6.79
C SER A 122 27.21 2.68 -6.20
N ALA A 123 27.73 2.58 -4.98
CA ALA A 123 27.91 1.31 -4.30
C ALA A 123 26.57 0.63 -3.98
N TRP A 124 25.54 1.40 -3.58
CA TRP A 124 24.18 0.91 -3.37
C TRP A 124 23.58 0.35 -4.65
N GLN A 125 23.67 1.10 -5.75
CA GLN A 125 23.14 0.69 -7.05
C GLN A 125 23.79 -0.61 -7.53
N SER A 126 25.11 -0.73 -7.39
CA SER A 126 25.85 -1.95 -7.74
C SER A 126 25.42 -3.14 -6.88
N TRP A 127 25.22 -2.93 -5.57
CA TRP A 127 24.75 -3.98 -4.66
C TRP A 127 23.30 -4.39 -4.94
N CYS A 128 22.44 -3.53 -5.47
CA CYS A 128 21.04 -3.83 -5.79
C CYS A 128 20.88 -4.89 -6.91
N ALA A 129 21.95 -5.26 -7.62
CA ALA A 129 21.92 -6.31 -8.63
C ALA A 129 21.57 -7.69 -8.01
N ALA A 130 20.84 -8.52 -8.76
CA ALA A 130 20.32 -9.79 -8.27
C ALA A 130 21.38 -10.73 -7.69
N GLU A 131 22.54 -10.76 -8.31
CA GLU A 131 23.69 -11.60 -7.90
C GLU A 131 24.34 -11.14 -6.59
N SER A 132 24.17 -9.87 -6.21
CA SER A 132 24.79 -9.28 -5.02
C SER A 132 23.85 -9.21 -3.84
N CYS A 133 22.64 -8.70 -4.04
CA CYS A 133 21.70 -8.44 -2.94
C CYS A 133 20.89 -9.68 -2.53
N HIS A 134 20.69 -10.66 -3.41
CA HIS A 134 19.85 -11.81 -3.14
C HIS A 134 20.65 -13.11 -3.06
N SER A 135 20.51 -13.84 -1.96
CA SER A 135 21.26 -15.07 -1.70
C SER A 135 21.12 -16.15 -2.77
N ALA A 136 20.00 -16.18 -3.50
CA ALA A 136 19.74 -17.10 -4.61
C ALA A 136 20.02 -16.49 -6.00
N ALA A 137 20.51 -15.25 -6.08
CA ALA A 137 20.87 -14.54 -7.32
C ALA A 137 19.73 -14.50 -8.36
N ARG A 138 18.46 -14.34 -7.93
CA ARG A 138 17.29 -14.38 -8.81
C ARG A 138 16.50 -13.08 -8.87
N LEU A 139 16.60 -12.26 -7.84
CA LEU A 139 15.80 -11.05 -7.67
C LEU A 139 16.73 -9.88 -7.47
N SER A 140 16.58 -8.84 -8.26
CA SER A 140 17.15 -7.53 -7.94
C SER A 140 16.51 -6.97 -6.67
N PHE A 141 17.11 -5.96 -6.06
CA PHE A 141 16.53 -5.39 -4.83
C PHE A 141 15.11 -4.83 -5.04
N PRO A 142 14.79 -4.12 -6.12
CA PRO A 142 13.41 -3.73 -6.43
C PRO A 142 12.45 -4.92 -6.63
N ASP A 143 12.91 -6.01 -7.29
CA ASP A 143 12.09 -7.21 -7.46
C ASP A 143 11.82 -7.90 -6.12
N LEU A 144 12.82 -7.92 -5.23
CA LEU A 144 12.70 -8.43 -3.88
C LEU A 144 11.65 -7.63 -3.08
N GLU A 145 11.69 -6.29 -3.18
CA GLU A 145 10.68 -5.42 -2.58
C GLU A 145 9.27 -5.71 -3.13
N GLN A 146 9.14 -5.91 -4.44
CA GLN A 146 7.89 -6.30 -5.08
C GLN A 146 7.35 -7.63 -4.57
N VAL A 147 8.21 -8.64 -4.43
CA VAL A 147 7.84 -9.95 -3.87
C VAL A 147 7.45 -9.81 -2.41
N ALA A 148 8.19 -9.03 -1.62
CA ALA A 148 7.92 -8.82 -0.21
C ALA A 148 6.54 -8.20 0.02
N ILE A 149 6.23 -7.09 -0.66
CA ILE A 149 4.93 -6.42 -0.48
C ILE A 149 3.75 -7.28 -0.96
N LYS A 150 3.92 -8.00 -2.07
CA LYS A 150 2.91 -8.94 -2.56
C LYS A 150 2.71 -10.11 -1.61
N SER A 151 3.76 -10.59 -0.96
CA SER A 151 3.66 -11.63 0.07
C SER A 151 2.95 -11.13 1.32
N ILE A 152 3.24 -9.91 1.77
CA ILE A 152 2.51 -9.29 2.90
C ILE A 152 1.02 -9.19 2.57
N ALA A 153 0.66 -8.70 1.39
CA ALA A 153 -0.75 -8.55 1.01
C ALA A 153 -1.47 -9.90 0.84
N ARG A 154 -0.81 -10.90 0.25
CA ARG A 154 -1.39 -12.21 -0.05
C ARG A 154 -1.35 -13.17 1.14
N ASP A 155 -0.22 -13.23 1.83
CA ASP A 155 0.05 -14.22 2.88
C ASP A 155 -0.07 -13.64 4.30
N GLY A 156 -0.19 -12.31 4.41
CA GLY A 156 -0.24 -11.56 5.66
C GLY A 156 1.12 -11.08 6.14
N GLU A 157 2.19 -11.81 5.84
CA GLU A 157 3.52 -11.54 6.34
C GLU A 157 4.60 -12.09 5.40
N VAL A 158 5.82 -11.60 5.58
CA VAL A 158 7.02 -12.15 4.96
C VAL A 158 8.21 -12.02 5.91
N LEU A 159 9.10 -12.99 5.89
CA LEU A 159 10.36 -12.92 6.63
C LEU A 159 11.50 -12.70 5.64
N ILE A 160 12.41 -11.81 6.00
CA ILE A 160 13.61 -11.54 5.20
C ILE A 160 14.80 -11.72 6.13
N ARG A 161 15.64 -12.72 5.82
CA ARG A 161 16.84 -12.99 6.56
C ARG A 161 18.02 -12.20 6.00
N LYS A 162 18.74 -11.56 6.88
CA LYS A 162 19.99 -10.86 6.60
C LYS A 162 21.14 -11.86 6.65
N VAL A 163 21.79 -12.06 5.50
CA VAL A 163 22.88 -13.03 5.35
C VAL A 163 24.20 -12.28 5.30
N LYS A 164 25.04 -12.48 6.31
CA LYS A 164 26.37 -11.82 6.43
C LYS A 164 27.42 -12.54 5.57
N LYS A 165 27.20 -12.55 4.24
CA LYS A 165 28.08 -13.18 3.25
C LYS A 165 28.00 -12.40 1.95
N ALA A 166 29.13 -12.21 1.27
CA ALA A 166 29.18 -11.65 -0.07
C ALA A 166 28.77 -12.71 -1.11
N PHE A 167 27.92 -12.32 -2.05
CA PHE A 167 27.51 -13.08 -3.21
C PHE A 167 27.81 -12.27 -4.48
N GLY A 168 27.97 -12.94 -5.62
CA GLY A 168 28.44 -12.30 -6.86
C GLY A 168 29.97 -12.28 -6.97
N LYS A 169 30.45 -12.20 -8.21
CA LYS A 169 31.92 -12.26 -8.48
C LYS A 169 32.63 -10.97 -8.07
N ASP A 170 31.97 -9.84 -8.31
CA ASP A 170 32.57 -8.52 -8.15
C ASP A 170 32.10 -7.79 -6.87
N ASN A 171 31.18 -8.39 -6.13
CA ASN A 171 30.67 -7.82 -4.89
C ASN A 171 31.52 -8.26 -3.68
N LYS A 172 32.10 -7.30 -3.00
CA LYS A 172 32.88 -7.53 -1.76
C LYS A 172 32.08 -7.29 -0.48
N ILE A 173 30.87 -6.71 -0.60
CA ILE A 173 30.05 -6.36 0.56
C ILE A 173 29.44 -7.63 1.13
N PRO A 174 29.79 -8.03 2.40
CA PRO A 174 29.29 -9.27 2.99
C PRO A 174 27.87 -9.07 3.57
N PHE A 175 26.94 -8.70 2.70
CA PHE A 175 25.55 -8.48 3.06
C PHE A 175 24.63 -8.86 1.90
N ALA A 176 23.71 -9.77 2.16
CA ALA A 176 22.69 -10.21 1.20
C ALA A 176 21.39 -10.56 1.93
N LEU A 177 20.32 -10.76 1.18
CA LEU A 177 18.99 -11.03 1.69
C LEU A 177 18.46 -12.38 1.19
N GLU A 178 17.81 -13.11 2.10
CA GLU A 178 17.06 -14.33 1.81
C GLU A 178 15.59 -14.07 2.12
N ILE A 179 14.70 -14.22 1.12
CA ILE A 179 13.27 -14.19 1.35
C ILE A 179 12.83 -15.54 1.86
N ILE A 180 12.08 -15.54 2.96
CA ILE A 180 11.53 -16.74 3.58
C ILE A 180 10.01 -16.64 3.58
N GLU A 181 9.37 -17.64 3.00
CA GLU A 181 7.91 -17.71 2.95
C GLU A 181 7.32 -17.91 4.35
N ALA A 182 6.18 -17.29 4.59
CA ALA A 182 5.49 -17.28 5.90
C ALA A 182 5.20 -18.67 6.46
N ASP A 183 4.99 -19.69 5.60
CA ASP A 183 4.74 -21.07 6.02
C ASP A 183 5.97 -21.76 6.64
N ARG A 184 7.17 -21.21 6.41
CA ARG A 184 8.36 -21.71 7.09
C ARG A 184 8.45 -21.27 8.55
N LEU A 185 7.72 -20.25 8.97
CA LEU A 185 7.59 -19.87 10.38
C LEU A 185 6.59 -20.80 11.07
N VAL A 186 7.06 -21.54 12.09
CA VAL A 186 6.34 -22.67 12.72
C VAL A 186 5.15 -22.18 13.53
N ASP A 187 3.99 -22.10 12.91
CA ASP A 187 2.75 -21.59 13.54
C ASP A 187 2.19 -22.49 14.65
N VAL A 188 2.45 -23.80 14.59
CA VAL A 188 2.02 -24.76 15.64
C VAL A 188 2.91 -24.73 16.89
N TYR A 189 4.05 -24.05 16.84
CA TYR A 189 4.97 -24.01 17.96
C TYR A 189 4.68 -22.83 18.88
N SER A 190 3.95 -23.11 19.95
CA SER A 190 3.62 -22.13 20.99
C SER A 190 3.92 -22.72 22.36
N GLN A 191 4.63 -21.98 23.22
CA GLN A 191 5.00 -22.39 24.57
C GLN A 191 4.92 -21.20 25.53
N ALA A 192 4.40 -21.44 26.72
CA ALA A 192 4.38 -20.43 27.78
C ALA A 192 5.79 -20.07 28.28
N THR A 193 6.71 -21.05 28.21
CA THR A 193 8.11 -20.87 28.63
C THR A 193 9.01 -21.67 27.70
N ALA A 194 9.87 -20.98 26.97
CA ALA A 194 10.80 -21.62 26.04
C ALA A 194 11.94 -22.31 26.80
N PRO A 195 12.38 -23.51 26.38
CA PRO A 195 13.50 -24.22 26.97
C PRO A 195 14.79 -23.39 26.93
N GLY A 196 15.40 -23.18 28.07
CA GLY A 196 16.72 -22.54 28.20
C GLY A 196 16.72 -21.00 28.23
N THR A 197 15.66 -20.32 27.77
CA THR A 197 15.60 -18.86 27.76
C THR A 197 14.55 -18.28 28.71
N GLY A 198 13.51 -19.05 29.05
CA GLY A 198 12.41 -18.58 29.87
C GLY A 198 11.40 -17.66 29.13
N ASN A 199 11.68 -17.33 27.88
CA ASN A 199 10.83 -16.49 27.03
C ASN A 199 9.52 -17.20 26.64
N ARG A 200 8.54 -16.45 26.16
CA ARG A 200 7.31 -17.01 25.59
C ARG A 200 7.50 -17.27 24.10
N ILE A 201 6.92 -18.35 23.60
CA ILE A 201 6.85 -18.61 22.15
C ILE A 201 5.39 -18.55 21.72
N ARG A 202 5.07 -17.74 20.72
CA ARG A 202 3.76 -17.63 20.11
C ARG A 202 3.87 -17.87 18.61
N MET A 203 3.25 -18.92 18.12
CA MET A 203 3.22 -19.25 16.69
C MET A 203 4.60 -19.17 16.00
N GLY A 204 5.65 -19.70 16.68
CA GLY A 204 7.02 -19.74 16.18
C GLY A 204 7.85 -18.49 16.44
N VAL A 205 7.28 -17.45 17.02
CA VAL A 205 8.01 -16.24 17.42
C VAL A 205 8.31 -16.28 18.92
N GLU A 206 9.58 -16.28 19.28
CA GLU A 206 10.03 -16.18 20.68
C GLU A 206 10.09 -14.71 21.08
N ILE A 207 9.37 -14.34 22.13
CA ILE A 207 9.21 -12.97 22.61
C ILE A 207 9.62 -12.85 24.07
N ASP A 208 10.21 -11.71 24.43
CA ASP A 208 10.58 -11.36 25.80
C ASP A 208 9.36 -10.84 26.62
N ASP A 209 9.62 -10.39 27.83
CA ASP A 209 8.60 -9.82 28.73
C ASP A 209 7.97 -8.52 28.19
N TRP A 210 8.55 -7.89 27.19
CA TRP A 210 8.10 -6.66 26.54
C TRP A 210 7.46 -6.88 25.19
N ASP A 211 7.13 -8.15 24.85
CA ASP A 211 6.64 -8.58 23.54
C ASP A 211 7.62 -8.30 22.38
N ARG A 212 8.94 -8.17 22.66
CA ARG A 212 9.95 -7.99 21.61
C ARG A 212 10.38 -9.34 21.07
N PRO A 213 10.47 -9.51 19.75
CA PRO A 213 11.01 -10.71 19.14
C PRO A 213 12.47 -10.92 19.54
N VAL A 214 12.80 -12.12 20.03
CA VAL A 214 14.15 -12.55 20.41
C VAL A 214 14.69 -13.56 19.40
N ALA A 215 13.83 -14.44 18.89
CA ALA A 215 14.16 -15.42 17.88
C ALA A 215 12.93 -15.89 17.11
N TYR A 216 13.18 -16.49 15.95
CA TYR A 216 12.20 -17.09 15.08
C TYR A 216 12.48 -18.59 14.91
N TRP A 217 11.44 -19.41 15.04
CA TRP A 217 11.52 -20.84 14.90
C TRP A 217 11.00 -21.25 13.53
N LEU A 218 11.92 -21.67 12.66
CA LEU A 218 11.67 -21.92 11.25
C LEU A 218 11.74 -23.42 10.91
N TYR A 219 10.90 -23.86 9.98
CA TYR A 219 11.13 -25.13 9.31
C TYR A 219 12.35 -25.01 8.37
N PRO A 220 13.21 -26.03 8.31
CA PRO A 220 14.37 -26.03 7.39
C PRO A 220 13.96 -25.92 5.93
N VAL A 221 12.85 -26.55 5.55
CA VAL A 221 12.22 -26.55 4.23
C VAL A 221 10.75 -26.23 4.36
N HIS A 222 10.11 -25.84 3.25
CA HIS A 222 8.66 -25.56 3.26
C HIS A 222 7.87 -26.84 3.61
N PRO A 223 6.90 -26.78 4.55
CA PRO A 223 6.17 -27.97 5.02
C PRO A 223 5.33 -28.66 3.92
N GLY A 224 4.97 -27.93 2.85
CA GLY A 224 4.28 -28.46 1.69
C GLY A 224 5.18 -29.03 0.60
N ASP A 225 6.49 -29.02 0.79
CA ASP A 225 7.48 -29.46 -0.23
C ASP A 225 7.83 -30.95 -0.13
N TYR A 226 6.82 -31.77 0.15
CA TYR A 226 6.97 -33.20 0.42
C TYR A 226 7.38 -34.03 -0.82
N GLN A 227 7.23 -33.49 -2.03
CA GLN A 227 7.63 -34.18 -3.26
C GLN A 227 9.12 -34.00 -3.57
N PHE A 228 9.75 -32.92 -3.11
CA PHE A 228 11.12 -32.54 -3.47
C PHE A 228 12.09 -32.62 -2.30
N SER A 229 11.61 -32.78 -1.09
CA SER A 229 12.42 -32.76 0.12
C SER A 229 11.85 -33.65 1.21
N THR A 230 12.71 -34.32 1.98
CA THR A 230 12.29 -35.05 3.18
C THR A 230 12.00 -34.05 4.28
N PHE A 231 10.71 -33.81 4.52
CA PHE A 231 10.26 -32.93 5.60
C PHE A 231 10.28 -33.67 6.94
N VAL A 232 11.01 -33.12 7.91
CA VAL A 232 11.04 -33.62 9.30
C VAL A 232 10.38 -32.56 10.20
N ALA A 233 9.14 -32.80 10.57
CA ALA A 233 8.32 -31.86 11.34
C ALA A 233 8.86 -31.53 12.73
N SER A 234 9.73 -32.37 13.30
CA SER A 234 10.29 -32.19 14.64
C SER A 234 11.58 -31.37 14.68
N ARG A 235 12.16 -31.01 13.54
CA ARG A 235 13.40 -30.25 13.46
C ARG A 235 13.11 -28.78 13.17
N TYR A 236 13.18 -27.94 14.17
CA TYR A 236 13.08 -26.50 14.02
C TYR A 236 14.44 -25.83 14.06
N LEU A 237 14.63 -24.79 13.27
CA LEU A 237 15.79 -23.93 13.30
C LEU A 237 15.43 -22.68 14.11
N ARG A 238 16.17 -22.43 15.20
CA ARG A 238 16.05 -21.19 15.95
C ARG A 238 16.98 -20.16 15.34
N VAL A 239 16.43 -19.11 14.75
CA VAL A 239 17.17 -18.00 14.14
C VAL A 239 17.01 -16.77 15.02
N PRO A 240 18.09 -16.09 15.43
CA PRO A 240 18.02 -14.87 16.20
C PRO A 240 17.23 -13.76 15.50
N ALA A 241 16.52 -12.93 16.27
CA ALA A 241 15.68 -11.88 15.70
C ALA A 241 16.48 -10.77 15.00
N ASP A 242 17.74 -10.57 15.39
CA ASP A 242 18.64 -9.62 14.73
C ASP A 242 19.02 -10.02 13.29
N GLU A 243 18.87 -11.30 12.93
CA GLU A 243 19.06 -11.80 11.56
C GLU A 243 17.79 -11.71 10.70
N ILE A 244 16.62 -11.46 11.29
CA ILE A 244 15.33 -11.53 10.60
C ILE A 244 14.64 -10.16 10.61
N ILE A 245 14.15 -9.74 9.47
CA ILE A 245 13.14 -8.69 9.36
C ILE A 245 11.81 -9.38 9.10
N HIS A 246 10.90 -9.30 10.06
CA HIS A 246 9.55 -9.84 9.97
C HIS A 246 8.59 -8.69 9.63
N LEU A 247 8.05 -8.71 8.43
CA LEU A 247 7.19 -7.64 7.89
C LEU A 247 5.73 -8.09 7.84
N TYR A 248 4.88 -7.38 8.55
CA TYR A 248 3.42 -7.49 8.53
C TYR A 248 2.80 -6.22 9.08
N LEU A 249 1.55 -5.93 8.72
CA LEU A 249 0.79 -4.84 9.32
C LEU A 249 0.21 -5.29 10.66
N ILE A 250 0.26 -4.40 11.65
CA ILE A 250 -0.30 -4.63 12.97
C ILE A 250 -1.59 -3.84 13.06
N ASP A 251 -2.73 -4.54 13.05
CA ASP A 251 -4.04 -3.92 13.16
C ASP A 251 -4.54 -3.92 14.61
N ARG A 252 -4.11 -4.88 15.42
CA ARG A 252 -4.51 -4.99 16.81
C ARG A 252 -3.34 -5.39 17.71
N TRP A 253 -3.08 -4.60 18.76
CA TRP A 253 -2.00 -4.88 19.72
C TRP A 253 -2.46 -5.78 20.89
N PRO A 254 -1.62 -6.74 21.35
CA PRO A 254 -0.42 -7.28 20.72
C PRO A 254 -0.76 -8.32 19.64
N GLN A 255 -0.17 -8.18 18.47
CA GLN A 255 -0.29 -9.11 17.35
C GLN A 255 1.11 -9.61 16.99
N THR A 256 1.29 -10.94 16.95
CA THR A 256 2.60 -11.56 16.72
C THR A 256 2.81 -11.99 15.27
N ARG A 257 1.74 -12.24 14.53
CA ARG A 257 1.73 -12.69 13.13
C ARG A 257 0.83 -11.80 12.27
N GLY A 258 1.11 -11.75 10.97
CA GLY A 258 0.32 -10.98 10.03
C GLY A 258 -0.88 -11.73 9.45
N GLU A 259 -1.90 -10.98 9.02
CA GLU A 259 -3.08 -11.50 8.33
C GLU A 259 -3.14 -11.01 6.87
N PRO A 260 -3.62 -11.83 5.92
CA PRO A 260 -3.77 -11.41 4.53
C PRO A 260 -4.69 -10.20 4.38
N TRP A 261 -4.30 -9.19 3.61
CA TRP A 261 -5.13 -7.99 3.40
C TRP A 261 -6.47 -8.29 2.72
N PHE A 262 -6.58 -9.42 2.05
CA PHE A 262 -7.80 -9.87 1.39
C PHE A 262 -8.80 -10.55 2.33
N HIS A 263 -8.50 -10.73 3.62
CA HIS A 263 -9.29 -11.56 4.53
C HIS A 263 -10.78 -11.17 4.56
N THR A 264 -11.12 -9.88 4.51
CA THR A 264 -12.50 -9.38 4.46
C THR A 264 -13.19 -9.67 3.13
N ALA A 265 -12.45 -9.75 2.02
CA ALA A 265 -12.96 -9.92 0.67
C ALA A 265 -13.07 -11.40 0.22
N LEU A 266 -12.34 -12.33 0.87
CA LEU A 266 -12.21 -13.72 0.41
C LEU A 266 -13.56 -14.41 0.17
N LYS A 267 -14.50 -14.30 1.13
CA LYS A 267 -15.82 -14.95 1.02
C LYS A 267 -16.64 -14.39 -0.14
N ARG A 268 -16.57 -13.06 -0.36
CA ARG A 268 -17.29 -12.41 -1.45
C ARG A 268 -16.73 -12.79 -2.81
N LEU A 269 -15.42 -12.78 -2.97
CA LEU A 269 -14.75 -13.19 -4.20
C LEU A 269 -15.09 -14.64 -4.57
N ASN A 270 -15.05 -15.55 -3.60
CA ASN A 270 -15.41 -16.94 -3.83
C ASN A 270 -16.89 -17.11 -4.23
N ASN A 271 -17.80 -16.44 -3.54
CA ASN A 271 -19.23 -16.52 -3.85
C ASN A 271 -19.56 -15.88 -5.20
N MET A 272 -18.85 -14.81 -5.58
CA MET A 272 -19.01 -14.14 -6.86
C MET A 272 -18.63 -15.06 -8.01
N GLY A 273 -17.49 -15.74 -7.95
CA GLY A 273 -17.09 -16.72 -8.96
C GLY A 273 -18.06 -17.88 -9.07
N GLY A 274 -18.58 -18.41 -7.96
CA GLY A 274 -19.61 -19.45 -7.98
C GLY A 274 -20.94 -18.97 -8.56
N TYR A 275 -21.31 -17.71 -8.34
CA TYR A 275 -22.51 -17.12 -8.96
C TYR A 275 -22.34 -16.94 -10.47
N GLU A 276 -21.21 -16.44 -10.94
CA GLU A 276 -20.89 -16.31 -12.36
C GLU A 276 -20.92 -17.67 -13.07
N GLU A 277 -20.33 -18.71 -12.46
CA GLU A 277 -20.36 -20.07 -12.98
C GLU A 277 -21.80 -20.60 -13.08
N ALA A 278 -22.60 -20.43 -12.03
CA ALA A 278 -24.01 -20.83 -12.02
C ALA A 278 -24.81 -20.09 -13.11
N GLU A 279 -24.56 -18.81 -13.32
CA GLU A 279 -25.22 -18.01 -14.36
C GLU A 279 -24.83 -18.45 -15.77
N ILE A 280 -23.57 -18.77 -15.99
CA ILE A 280 -23.07 -19.33 -17.26
C ILE A 280 -23.70 -20.69 -17.53
N VAL A 281 -23.76 -21.58 -16.54
CA VAL A 281 -24.40 -22.90 -16.66
C VAL A 281 -25.88 -22.75 -16.97
N ALA A 282 -26.58 -21.85 -16.26
CA ALA A 282 -27.99 -21.58 -16.50
C ALA A 282 -28.25 -20.98 -17.91
N ALA A 283 -27.36 -20.09 -18.37
CA ALA A 283 -27.43 -19.56 -19.74
C ALA A 283 -27.21 -20.65 -20.80
N ARG A 284 -26.24 -21.55 -20.60
CA ARG A 284 -26.00 -22.69 -21.49
C ARG A 284 -27.20 -23.65 -21.50
N ALA A 285 -27.72 -23.99 -20.33
CA ALA A 285 -28.91 -24.84 -20.21
C ALA A 285 -30.12 -24.21 -20.90
N SER A 286 -30.35 -22.91 -20.69
CA SER A 286 -31.43 -22.18 -21.35
C SER A 286 -31.29 -22.14 -22.87
N ALA A 287 -30.09 -22.05 -23.38
CA ALA A 287 -29.82 -22.08 -24.83
C ALA A 287 -30.02 -23.48 -25.43
N SER A 288 -29.92 -24.54 -24.60
CA SER A 288 -30.06 -25.94 -25.07
C SER A 288 -31.48 -26.46 -24.97
N ILE A 289 -32.36 -25.88 -24.12
CA ILE A 289 -33.74 -26.32 -23.90
C ILE A 289 -34.65 -25.47 -24.80
N MET A 290 -35.23 -26.05 -25.84
CA MET A 290 -36.16 -25.35 -26.74
C MET A 290 -37.61 -25.43 -26.26
N GLY A 291 -38.01 -26.47 -25.53
CA GLY A 291 -39.34 -26.63 -24.98
C GLY A 291 -39.53 -27.97 -24.27
N LEU A 292 -40.62 -28.07 -23.55
CA LEU A 292 -41.07 -29.30 -22.88
C LEU A 292 -42.41 -29.70 -23.48
N ILE A 293 -42.52 -30.98 -23.87
CA ILE A 293 -43.78 -31.56 -24.26
C ILE A 293 -44.34 -32.28 -23.05
N THR A 294 -45.50 -31.83 -22.55
CA THR A 294 -46.21 -32.43 -21.41
C THR A 294 -47.47 -33.12 -21.88
N SER A 295 -47.67 -34.37 -21.48
CA SER A 295 -48.91 -35.11 -21.68
C SER A 295 -49.63 -35.33 -20.34
N PRO A 296 -50.94 -35.08 -20.22
CA PRO A 296 -51.70 -35.33 -19.00
C PRO A 296 -52.00 -36.82 -18.75
N GLU A 297 -51.82 -37.67 -19.78
CA GLU A 297 -52.02 -39.11 -19.61
C GLU A 297 -50.69 -39.80 -19.37
N THR A 298 -50.65 -40.67 -18.33
CA THR A 298 -49.56 -41.59 -18.12
C THR A 298 -49.61 -42.65 -19.20
N PRO A 299 -48.65 -42.80 -20.11
CA PRO A 299 -48.66 -43.83 -21.14
C PRO A 299 -48.66 -45.20 -20.42
N GLU A 300 -49.61 -46.06 -20.76
CA GLU A 300 -49.48 -47.46 -20.37
C GLU A 300 -48.28 -48.09 -21.05
N PRO A 301 -47.61 -49.07 -20.38
CA PRO A 301 -46.38 -49.66 -20.94
C PRO A 301 -46.51 -50.27 -22.33
N ASP A 302 -47.69 -50.59 -22.76
CA ASP A 302 -47.98 -51.23 -24.06
C ASP A 302 -48.23 -50.25 -25.22
N ASP A 303 -48.35 -48.95 -24.94
CA ASP A 303 -48.57 -47.92 -25.96
C ASP A 303 -47.28 -47.36 -26.58
N ILE A 304 -46.15 -47.95 -26.30
CA ILE A 304 -44.84 -47.56 -26.88
C ILE A 304 -44.54 -48.44 -28.09
N GLU A 305 -45.41 -48.55 -29.03
CA GLU A 305 -45.10 -49.07 -30.33
C GLU A 305 -44.55 -47.94 -31.24
N GLY A 306 -43.20 -47.94 -31.41
CA GLY A 306 -42.53 -47.41 -32.56
C GLY A 306 -42.45 -45.90 -32.77
N GLY A 307 -42.77 -45.08 -31.78
CA GLY A 307 -42.58 -43.62 -31.86
C GLY A 307 -41.18 -43.24 -31.36
N GLU A 308 -40.28 -42.91 -32.26
CA GLU A 308 -39.03 -42.21 -31.92
C GLU A 308 -39.38 -40.96 -31.10
N ARG A 309 -39.09 -40.98 -29.78
CA ARG A 309 -39.14 -39.76 -28.99
C ARG A 309 -38.08 -38.82 -29.55
N LEU A 310 -38.54 -37.72 -30.12
CA LEU A 310 -37.69 -36.68 -30.66
C LEU A 310 -36.82 -36.14 -29.52
N THR A 311 -35.59 -36.51 -29.55
CA THR A 311 -34.52 -35.99 -28.63
C THR A 311 -33.75 -34.85 -29.25
N ASP A 312 -33.96 -34.57 -30.54
CA ASP A 312 -33.21 -33.55 -31.28
C ASP A 312 -34.14 -32.62 -32.03
N LEU A 313 -34.13 -31.34 -31.66
CA LEU A 313 -34.89 -30.27 -32.34
C LEU A 313 -33.93 -29.45 -33.20
N THR A 314 -33.98 -29.64 -34.49
CA THR A 314 -33.26 -28.79 -35.46
C THR A 314 -34.00 -27.48 -35.66
N PRO A 315 -33.30 -26.32 -35.70
CA PRO A 315 -33.94 -25.01 -35.93
C PRO A 315 -34.76 -25.00 -37.26
N GLY A 316 -36.04 -24.58 -37.18
CA GLY A 316 -36.94 -24.46 -38.34
C GLY A 316 -37.78 -25.70 -38.62
N THR A 317 -37.73 -26.76 -37.85
CA THR A 317 -38.62 -27.92 -37.98
C THR A 317 -39.95 -27.67 -37.27
N VAL A 318 -41.04 -28.06 -37.94
CA VAL A 318 -42.40 -28.03 -37.40
C VAL A 318 -42.77 -29.47 -37.02
N HIS A 319 -43.02 -29.69 -35.72
CA HIS A 319 -43.47 -30.97 -35.21
C HIS A 319 -44.96 -30.96 -34.93
N HIS A 320 -45.64 -32.01 -35.31
CA HIS A 320 -47.06 -32.21 -34.96
C HIS A 320 -47.14 -32.91 -33.60
N LEU A 321 -47.82 -32.25 -32.66
CA LEU A 321 -48.10 -32.81 -31.34
C LEU A 321 -49.25 -33.79 -31.41
N GLN A 322 -49.23 -34.81 -30.57
CA GLN A 322 -50.35 -35.75 -30.45
C GLN A 322 -51.53 -35.13 -29.70
N PRO A 323 -52.76 -35.65 -29.88
CA PRO A 323 -53.91 -35.18 -29.11
C PRO A 323 -53.67 -35.31 -27.62
N GLY A 324 -53.73 -34.20 -26.87
CA GLY A 324 -53.49 -34.12 -25.43
C GLY A 324 -52.06 -33.60 -25.05
N GLU A 325 -51.13 -33.61 -25.96
CA GLU A 325 -49.81 -33.03 -25.69
C GLU A 325 -49.82 -31.50 -25.79
N GLN A 326 -49.18 -30.87 -24.85
CA GLN A 326 -48.98 -29.42 -24.82
C GLN A 326 -47.49 -29.11 -24.94
N PHE A 327 -47.12 -28.26 -25.87
CA PHE A 327 -45.78 -27.73 -25.98
C PHE A 327 -45.67 -26.47 -25.15
N THR A 328 -44.87 -26.54 -24.11
CA THR A 328 -44.49 -25.37 -23.34
C THR A 328 -43.12 -24.90 -23.82
N GLY A 329 -43.11 -23.85 -24.64
CA GLY A 329 -41.87 -23.22 -25.08
C GLY A 329 -41.08 -22.66 -23.88
N PHE A 330 -39.86 -23.05 -23.76
CA PHE A 330 -38.98 -22.47 -22.77
C PHE A 330 -38.43 -21.15 -23.34
N ALA A 331 -39.01 -20.04 -22.90
CA ALA A 331 -38.53 -18.71 -23.22
C ALA A 331 -37.66 -18.21 -22.05
N PRO A 332 -36.36 -18.41 -22.11
CA PRO A 332 -35.49 -17.92 -21.04
C PRO A 332 -35.53 -16.38 -21.01
N THR A 333 -35.77 -15.83 -19.82
CA THR A 333 -35.65 -14.38 -19.55
C THR A 333 -34.17 -14.00 -19.41
N ARG A 334 -33.36 -14.38 -20.39
CA ARG A 334 -31.94 -14.11 -20.40
C ARG A 334 -31.51 -13.29 -21.61
N PRO A 335 -30.50 -12.41 -21.49
CA PRO A 335 -29.59 -12.21 -20.37
C PRO A 335 -30.25 -11.61 -19.12
N ASN A 336 -29.77 -12.00 -17.93
CA ASN A 336 -30.26 -11.49 -16.65
C ASN A 336 -29.85 -10.01 -16.48
N ALA A 337 -30.77 -9.09 -16.62
CA ALA A 337 -30.51 -7.64 -16.47
C ALA A 337 -30.01 -7.26 -15.08
N SER A 338 -30.24 -8.10 -14.06
CA SER A 338 -29.78 -7.87 -12.69
C SER A 338 -28.34 -8.34 -12.43
N LEU A 339 -27.72 -9.09 -13.34
CA LEU A 339 -26.37 -9.62 -13.17
C LEU A 339 -25.33 -8.50 -13.02
N GLU A 340 -25.31 -7.59 -13.95
CA GLU A 340 -24.33 -6.49 -13.97
C GLU A 340 -24.42 -5.59 -12.72
N PRO A 341 -25.58 -5.06 -12.31
CA PRO A 341 -25.70 -4.27 -11.09
C PRO A 341 -25.30 -5.05 -9.82
N PHE A 342 -25.62 -6.33 -9.76
CA PHE A 342 -25.26 -7.20 -8.64
C PHE A 342 -23.74 -7.40 -8.55
N MET A 343 -23.11 -7.76 -9.67
CA MET A 343 -21.66 -7.95 -9.73
C MET A 343 -20.91 -6.65 -9.38
N ARG A 344 -21.39 -5.51 -9.87
CA ARG A 344 -20.84 -4.20 -9.55
C ARG A 344 -20.94 -3.89 -8.05
N HIS A 345 -22.08 -4.18 -7.41
CA HIS A 345 -22.24 -4.01 -5.97
C HIS A 345 -21.27 -4.89 -5.18
N MET A 346 -21.11 -6.14 -5.59
CA MET A 346 -20.17 -7.07 -4.94
C MET A 346 -18.72 -6.61 -5.08
N LEU A 347 -18.32 -6.15 -6.28
CA LEU A 347 -16.97 -5.66 -6.54
C LEU A 347 -16.66 -4.35 -5.79
N ARG A 348 -17.63 -3.45 -5.63
CA ARG A 348 -17.46 -2.25 -4.79
C ARG A 348 -17.14 -2.62 -3.33
N ALA A 349 -17.82 -3.62 -2.79
CA ALA A 349 -17.55 -4.09 -1.44
C ALA A 349 -16.19 -4.82 -1.32
N VAL A 350 -15.76 -5.55 -2.37
CA VAL A 350 -14.41 -6.13 -2.44
C VAL A 350 -13.36 -5.03 -2.50
N ALA A 351 -13.56 -4.02 -3.35
CA ALA A 351 -12.65 -2.88 -3.50
C ALA A 351 -12.44 -2.14 -2.17
N ALA A 352 -13.54 -1.86 -1.45
CA ALA A 352 -13.48 -1.27 -0.11
C ALA A 352 -12.71 -2.15 0.90
N GLY A 353 -12.87 -3.48 0.83
CA GLY A 353 -12.16 -4.41 1.72
C GLY A 353 -10.67 -4.56 1.41
N VAL A 354 -10.26 -4.31 0.16
CA VAL A 354 -8.85 -4.35 -0.27
C VAL A 354 -8.18 -2.98 -0.13
N GLY A 355 -8.96 -1.90 -0.06
CA GLY A 355 -8.46 -0.52 0.02
C GLY A 355 -8.05 0.03 -1.35
N CYS A 356 -8.86 -0.19 -2.38
CA CYS A 356 -8.68 0.45 -3.68
C CYS A 356 -10.04 0.85 -4.28
N SER A 357 -10.03 1.76 -5.24
CA SER A 357 -11.24 2.16 -5.95
C SER A 357 -11.82 1.02 -6.78
N TYR A 358 -13.16 1.04 -6.97
CA TYR A 358 -13.87 0.06 -7.79
C TYR A 358 -13.33 0.06 -9.22
N GLU A 359 -13.13 1.21 -9.80
CA GLU A 359 -12.63 1.40 -11.16
C GLU A 359 -11.23 0.79 -11.35
N SER A 360 -10.36 0.96 -10.36
CA SER A 360 -9.03 0.34 -10.37
C SER A 360 -9.10 -1.18 -10.28
N LEU A 361 -9.99 -1.71 -9.44
CA LEU A 361 -10.17 -3.15 -9.23
C LEU A 361 -10.82 -3.84 -10.43
N SER A 362 -11.95 -3.31 -10.90
CA SER A 362 -12.77 -3.91 -11.97
C SER A 362 -12.28 -3.58 -13.37
N ARG A 363 -11.53 -2.47 -13.54
CA ARG A 363 -11.20 -1.87 -14.84
C ARG A 363 -12.43 -1.37 -15.61
N ASP A 364 -13.54 -1.17 -14.93
CA ASP A 364 -14.75 -0.62 -15.47
C ASP A 364 -14.84 0.88 -15.21
N TYR A 365 -14.71 1.68 -16.25
CA TYR A 365 -14.78 3.14 -16.23
C TYR A 365 -16.07 3.68 -16.85
N SER A 366 -17.03 2.80 -17.17
CA SER A 366 -18.25 3.13 -17.95
C SER A 366 -19.15 4.17 -17.27
N GLN A 367 -19.17 4.21 -15.94
CA GLN A 367 -20.01 5.14 -15.16
C GLN A 367 -19.20 6.20 -14.40
N SER A 368 -17.89 6.29 -14.65
CA SER A 368 -17.06 7.26 -13.98
C SER A 368 -17.05 8.59 -14.73
N ASN A 369 -17.15 9.69 -14.00
CA ASN A 369 -16.87 11.02 -14.52
C ASN A 369 -15.51 11.52 -14.02
N TYR A 370 -14.99 12.56 -14.65
CA TYR A 370 -13.66 13.10 -14.31
C TYR A 370 -13.53 13.46 -12.82
N SER A 371 -14.54 14.09 -12.23
CA SER A 371 -14.48 14.54 -10.83
C SER A 371 -14.50 13.37 -9.85
N SER A 372 -15.37 12.38 -10.06
CA SER A 372 -15.45 11.20 -9.19
C SER A 372 -14.22 10.32 -9.30
N SER A 373 -13.71 10.10 -10.52
CA SER A 373 -12.48 9.33 -10.75
C SER A 373 -11.26 10.01 -10.12
N ARG A 374 -11.20 11.33 -10.20
CA ARG A 374 -10.11 12.10 -9.55
C ARG A 374 -10.15 11.94 -8.04
N LEU A 375 -11.32 12.07 -7.43
CA LEU A 375 -11.47 11.92 -5.97
C LEU A 375 -11.07 10.51 -5.52
N ALA A 376 -11.57 9.47 -6.17
CA ALA A 376 -11.23 8.09 -5.89
C ALA A 376 -9.72 7.81 -6.01
N LEU A 377 -9.09 8.37 -7.04
CA LEU A 377 -7.65 8.22 -7.25
C LEU A 377 -6.81 8.96 -6.19
N LEU A 378 -7.27 10.11 -5.69
CA LEU A 378 -6.58 10.84 -4.61
C LEU A 378 -6.68 10.07 -3.29
N ASP A 379 -7.84 9.53 -2.95
CA ASP A 379 -8.05 8.70 -1.78
C ASP A 379 -7.19 7.42 -1.82
N ASP A 380 -7.18 6.71 -2.94
CA ASP A 380 -6.29 5.57 -3.18
C ASP A 380 -4.80 5.96 -2.94
N ARG A 381 -4.36 7.11 -3.45
CA ARG A 381 -2.97 7.57 -3.32
C ARG A 381 -2.56 7.86 -1.88
N ASP A 382 -3.47 8.38 -1.07
CA ASP A 382 -3.18 8.67 0.34
C ASP A 382 -2.97 7.38 1.14
N LEU A 383 -3.78 6.35 0.89
CA LEU A 383 -3.55 5.01 1.46
C LEU A 383 -2.19 4.45 1.01
N TRP A 384 -1.87 4.53 -0.28
CA TRP A 384 -0.60 4.02 -0.79
C TRP A 384 0.61 4.74 -0.22
N ARG A 385 0.55 6.08 -0.02
CA ARG A 385 1.60 6.86 0.64
C ARG A 385 1.85 6.41 2.08
N MET A 386 0.78 6.13 2.83
CA MET A 386 0.88 5.61 4.19
C MET A 386 1.64 4.28 4.21
N VAL A 387 1.27 3.35 3.33
CA VAL A 387 1.92 2.02 3.23
C VAL A 387 3.34 2.13 2.71
N GLN A 388 3.63 3.01 1.74
CA GLN A 388 4.99 3.30 1.29
C GLN A 388 5.88 3.77 2.45
N GLY A 389 5.38 4.72 3.25
CA GLY A 389 6.09 5.23 4.42
C GLY A 389 6.34 4.14 5.47
N TRP A 390 5.35 3.27 5.72
CA TRP A 390 5.49 2.12 6.61
C TRP A 390 6.56 1.14 6.10
N PHE A 391 6.54 0.79 4.81
CA PHE A 391 7.49 -0.14 4.20
C PHE A 391 8.92 0.41 4.22
N ILE A 392 9.09 1.70 3.93
CA ILE A 392 10.40 2.36 4.02
C ILE A 392 10.95 2.29 5.45
N ARG A 393 10.15 2.64 6.46
CA ARG A 393 10.61 2.66 7.87
C ARG A 393 10.94 1.27 8.39
N ASN A 394 10.11 0.26 8.07
CA ASN A 394 10.23 -1.06 8.66
C ASN A 394 11.13 -2.02 7.87
N PHE A 395 11.40 -1.73 6.61
CA PHE A 395 12.26 -2.56 5.77
C PHE A 395 13.47 -1.79 5.26
N ARG A 396 13.25 -0.83 4.38
CA ARG A 396 14.32 -0.24 3.58
C ARG A 396 15.37 0.50 4.41
N ALA A 397 14.92 1.29 5.38
CA ALA A 397 15.82 2.02 6.28
C ALA A 397 16.69 1.08 7.14
N GLN A 398 16.15 -0.08 7.54
CA GLN A 398 16.94 -1.08 8.28
C GLN A 398 18.00 -1.72 7.38
N ILE A 399 17.62 -2.10 6.16
CA ILE A 399 18.55 -2.70 5.19
C ILE A 399 19.67 -1.71 4.83
N HIS A 400 19.33 -0.47 4.50
CA HIS A 400 20.31 0.55 4.17
C HIS A 400 21.34 0.76 5.30
N ARG A 401 20.88 0.82 6.53
CA ARG A 401 21.74 1.03 7.72
C ARG A 401 22.76 -0.10 7.90
N GLU A 402 22.32 -1.35 7.79
CA GLU A 402 23.18 -2.51 7.93
C GLU A 402 24.08 -2.75 6.72
N TRP A 403 23.55 -2.49 5.51
CA TRP A 403 24.32 -2.53 4.29
C TRP A 403 25.46 -1.51 4.29
N LEU A 404 25.17 -0.27 4.69
CA LEU A 404 26.19 0.80 4.75
C LEU A 404 27.34 0.43 5.69
N GLU A 405 27.02 -0.13 6.86
CA GLU A 405 28.03 -0.65 7.77
C GLU A 405 28.87 -1.76 7.15
N ALA A 406 28.22 -2.71 6.48
CA ALA A 406 28.92 -3.81 5.79
C ALA A 406 29.79 -3.30 4.63
N ALA A 407 29.33 -2.28 3.88
CA ALA A 407 30.07 -1.66 2.78
C ALA A 407 31.33 -0.92 3.27
N VAL A 408 31.22 -0.20 4.38
CA VAL A 408 32.37 0.48 5.00
C VAL A 408 33.38 -0.56 5.53
N LEU A 409 32.92 -1.60 6.19
CA LEU A 409 33.78 -2.70 6.70
C LEU A 409 34.47 -3.46 5.55
N ALA A 410 33.82 -3.60 4.41
CA ALA A 410 34.39 -4.23 3.22
C ALA A 410 35.42 -3.35 2.49
N GLY A 411 35.52 -2.05 2.87
CA GLY A 411 36.42 -1.10 2.24
C GLY A 411 35.93 -0.53 0.91
N GLU A 412 34.68 -0.79 0.50
CA GLU A 412 34.08 -0.26 -0.73
C GLU A 412 33.83 1.26 -0.62
N LEU A 413 33.61 1.78 0.58
CA LEU A 413 33.39 3.19 0.87
C LEU A 413 34.60 3.83 1.54
N SER A 414 35.75 3.80 0.88
CA SER A 414 37.01 4.31 1.40
C SER A 414 37.01 5.83 1.63
N SER A 415 36.08 6.56 1.03
CA SER A 415 35.87 7.99 1.27
C SER A 415 35.33 8.30 2.67
N ILE A 416 34.73 7.32 3.37
CA ILE A 416 34.19 7.46 4.70
C ILE A 416 35.21 6.93 5.72
N ARG A 417 35.89 7.84 6.45
CA ARG A 417 36.95 7.47 7.41
C ARG A 417 36.50 7.48 8.86
N ASP A 418 35.45 8.26 9.17
CA ASP A 418 34.96 8.50 10.54
C ASP A 418 33.60 7.83 10.82
N PHE A 419 33.28 6.75 10.10
CA PHE A 419 31.96 6.09 10.18
C PHE A 419 31.62 5.62 11.61
N PHE A 420 32.54 4.92 12.28
CA PHE A 420 32.26 4.34 13.57
C PHE A 420 32.13 5.38 14.68
N ASP A 421 32.83 6.53 14.55
CA ASP A 421 32.70 7.66 15.47
C ASP A 421 31.42 8.45 15.24
N ASN A 422 30.96 8.52 14.00
CA ASN A 422 29.83 9.35 13.55
C ASN A 422 28.76 8.55 12.80
N ARG A 423 28.43 7.34 13.25
CA ARG A 423 27.55 6.39 12.56
C ARG A 423 26.23 7.03 12.08
N ARG A 424 25.54 7.77 12.96
CA ARG A 424 24.26 8.41 12.65
C ARG A 424 24.36 9.47 11.55
N LYS A 425 25.49 10.16 11.43
CA LYS A 425 25.74 11.14 10.38
C LYS A 425 25.60 10.54 8.98
N TYR A 426 25.88 9.26 8.82
CA TYR A 426 25.83 8.54 7.56
C TYR A 426 24.57 7.69 7.42
N THR A 427 24.18 6.97 8.46
CA THR A 427 23.01 6.06 8.41
C THR A 427 21.67 6.77 8.31
N ASP A 428 21.59 7.98 8.91
CA ASP A 428 20.33 8.75 8.96
C ASP A 428 20.30 9.81 7.83
N ALA A 429 21.43 10.04 7.15
CA ALA A 429 21.55 10.97 6.04
C ALA A 429 21.14 10.31 4.70
N VAL A 430 19.93 9.79 4.64
CA VAL A 430 19.37 9.15 3.45
C VAL A 430 17.91 9.58 3.24
N ARG A 431 17.56 9.84 1.99
CA ARG A 431 16.18 10.07 1.56
C ARG A 431 15.77 8.95 0.63
N PHE A 432 14.69 8.28 0.95
CA PHE A 432 14.07 7.30 0.06
C PHE A 432 12.97 7.97 -0.74
N LYS A 433 12.93 7.66 -2.04
CA LYS A 433 12.01 8.26 -3.00
C LYS A 433 11.07 7.16 -3.50
N PRO A 434 9.90 6.96 -2.87
CA PRO A 434 8.91 6.03 -3.35
C PRO A 434 8.32 6.51 -4.66
N ARG A 435 7.60 5.63 -5.35
CA ARG A 435 6.87 5.96 -6.56
C ARG A 435 5.95 7.17 -6.33
N GLY A 436 6.08 8.18 -7.17
CA GLY A 436 5.10 9.23 -7.36
C GLY A 436 4.05 8.83 -8.41
N TRP A 437 3.08 9.71 -8.65
CA TRP A 437 2.06 9.52 -9.68
C TRP A 437 2.08 10.70 -10.64
N SER A 438 1.83 10.42 -11.91
CA SER A 438 1.65 11.45 -12.93
C SER A 438 0.48 12.38 -12.56
N TRP A 439 0.55 13.58 -13.06
CA TRP A 439 -0.51 14.56 -12.89
C TRP A 439 -1.82 14.08 -13.52
N ILE A 440 -2.93 14.40 -12.89
CA ILE A 440 -4.27 14.06 -13.41
C ILE A 440 -4.69 15.14 -14.42
N ASP A 441 -4.43 16.42 -14.10
CA ASP A 441 -4.65 17.57 -14.97
C ASP A 441 -3.35 18.39 -15.02
N PRO A 442 -2.45 18.09 -15.97
CA PRO A 442 -1.14 18.73 -16.03
C PRO A 442 -1.22 20.26 -16.05
N THR A 443 -2.19 20.83 -16.79
CA THR A 443 -2.29 22.28 -16.93
C THR A 443 -2.62 22.99 -15.61
N LYS A 444 -3.59 22.47 -14.88
CA LYS A 444 -4.01 23.05 -13.58
C LYS A 444 -2.99 22.74 -12.49
N GLU A 445 -2.43 21.54 -12.47
CA GLU A 445 -1.49 21.14 -11.44
C GLU A 445 -0.15 21.85 -11.59
N VAL A 446 0.38 22.01 -12.82
CA VAL A 446 1.60 22.82 -13.07
C VAL A 446 1.39 24.27 -12.66
N GLY A 447 0.22 24.86 -12.98
CA GLY A 447 -0.10 26.21 -12.54
C GLY A 447 -0.15 26.33 -11.01
N ALA A 448 -0.77 25.39 -10.33
CA ALA A 448 -0.85 25.36 -8.86
C ALA A 448 0.53 25.19 -8.22
N TYR A 449 1.39 24.31 -8.75
CA TYR A 449 2.75 24.13 -8.24
C TYR A 449 3.64 25.36 -8.51
N LYS A 450 3.53 25.99 -9.69
CA LYS A 450 4.23 27.24 -10.00
C LYS A 450 3.88 28.32 -8.95
N GLU A 451 2.60 28.45 -8.63
CA GLU A 451 2.14 29.40 -7.64
C GLU A 451 2.58 29.03 -6.21
N ALA A 452 2.46 27.77 -5.81
CA ALA A 452 2.90 27.28 -4.49
C ALA A 452 4.40 27.52 -4.26
N VAL A 453 5.24 27.32 -5.28
CA VAL A 453 6.67 27.61 -5.21
C VAL A 453 6.92 29.11 -5.13
N ARG A 454 6.20 29.94 -5.90
CA ARG A 454 6.31 31.39 -5.85
C ARG A 454 5.90 31.97 -4.50
N CYS A 455 4.85 31.42 -3.88
CA CYS A 455 4.40 31.81 -2.55
C CYS A 455 5.27 31.23 -1.40
N GLY A 456 6.27 30.40 -1.71
CA GLY A 456 7.15 29.80 -0.71
C GLY A 456 6.54 28.66 0.08
N PHE A 457 5.38 28.14 -0.31
CA PHE A 457 4.72 26.98 0.35
C PHE A 457 5.44 25.66 0.07
N MET A 458 6.15 25.56 -1.06
CA MET A 458 6.89 24.37 -1.48
C MET A 458 8.20 24.78 -2.14
N THR A 459 9.17 23.85 -2.15
CA THR A 459 10.38 23.97 -2.94
C THR A 459 10.23 23.27 -4.29
N VAL A 460 11.05 23.64 -5.29
CA VAL A 460 11.12 22.90 -6.56
C VAL A 460 11.51 21.43 -6.31
N ALA A 461 12.39 21.17 -5.34
CA ALA A 461 12.77 19.82 -4.95
C ALA A 461 11.58 18.99 -4.42
N ASP A 462 10.66 19.61 -3.68
CA ASP A 462 9.46 18.93 -3.19
C ASP A 462 8.51 18.57 -4.35
N VAL A 463 8.35 19.49 -5.32
CA VAL A 463 7.54 19.25 -6.53
C VAL A 463 8.13 18.09 -7.33
N ILE A 464 9.45 18.09 -7.59
CA ILE A 464 10.15 17.02 -8.29
C ILE A 464 9.96 15.68 -7.56
N SER A 465 10.11 15.66 -6.23
CA SER A 465 9.96 14.42 -5.45
C SER A 465 8.55 13.84 -5.49
N GLN A 466 7.54 14.69 -5.64
CA GLN A 466 6.13 14.26 -5.72
C GLN A 466 5.71 13.80 -7.11
N THR A 467 6.29 14.37 -8.16
CA THR A 467 5.83 14.21 -9.54
C THR A 467 6.75 13.34 -10.41
N ALA A 468 8.06 13.39 -10.20
CA ALA A 468 9.06 12.75 -11.07
C ALA A 468 9.45 11.32 -10.64
N SER A 469 8.52 10.55 -10.06
CA SER A 469 8.71 9.11 -9.77
C SER A 469 10.02 8.77 -9.05
N GLY A 470 10.45 9.63 -8.13
CA GLY A 470 11.65 9.40 -7.31
C GLY A 470 12.95 9.92 -7.91
N ALA A 471 12.90 10.74 -8.97
CA ALA A 471 14.08 11.37 -9.50
C ALA A 471 14.76 12.30 -8.47
N ASP A 472 16.08 12.41 -8.58
CA ASP A 472 16.86 13.32 -7.75
C ASP A 472 16.75 14.75 -8.29
N PRO A 473 16.40 15.76 -7.47
CA PRO A 473 16.43 17.14 -7.88
C PRO A 473 17.80 17.61 -8.40
N GLU A 474 18.89 17.12 -7.79
CA GLU A 474 20.24 17.46 -8.24
C GLU A 474 20.54 16.90 -9.63
N ASP A 475 20.12 15.67 -9.90
CA ASP A 475 20.32 15.06 -11.23
C ASP A 475 19.49 15.77 -12.30
N ILE A 476 18.25 16.16 -11.97
CA ILE A 476 17.42 16.96 -12.88
C ILE A 476 18.06 18.31 -13.16
N PHE A 477 18.62 18.97 -12.14
CA PHE A 477 19.29 20.26 -12.34
C PHE A 477 20.60 20.12 -13.13
N LYS A 478 21.37 19.04 -12.91
CA LYS A 478 22.57 18.75 -13.72
C LYS A 478 22.20 18.49 -15.18
N ALA A 479 21.21 17.60 -15.41
CA ALA A 479 20.73 17.31 -16.75
C ALA A 479 20.17 18.56 -17.44
N ARG A 480 19.44 19.42 -16.71
CA ARG A 480 18.98 20.70 -17.28
C ARG A 480 20.10 21.64 -17.59
N ARG A 481 21.17 21.66 -16.81
CA ARG A 481 22.36 22.45 -17.10
C ARG A 481 23.06 21.97 -18.37
N GLU A 482 23.27 20.67 -18.51
CA GLU A 482 23.85 20.05 -19.70
C GLU A 482 23.02 20.35 -20.96
N GLU A 483 21.69 20.30 -20.83
CA GLU A 483 20.75 20.65 -21.89
C GLU A 483 20.91 22.13 -22.33
N LEU A 484 20.97 23.06 -21.36
CA LEU A 484 21.16 24.48 -21.64
C LEU A 484 22.52 24.76 -22.29
N ASP A 485 23.58 24.10 -21.83
CA ASP A 485 24.91 24.24 -22.42
C ASP A 485 24.93 23.69 -23.86
N LEU A 486 24.27 22.56 -24.14
CA LEU A 486 24.11 22.01 -25.49
C LEU A 486 23.27 22.93 -26.40
N MET A 487 22.20 23.50 -25.87
CA MET A 487 21.36 24.47 -26.60
C MET A 487 22.17 25.70 -26.99
N ALA A 488 23.00 26.18 -26.07
CA ALA A 488 23.89 27.31 -26.35
C ALA A 488 24.95 26.98 -27.44
N GLU A 489 25.53 25.76 -27.44
CA GLU A 489 26.44 25.29 -28.48
C GLU A 489 25.78 25.20 -29.87
N LEU A 490 24.49 24.81 -29.90
CA LEU A 490 23.74 24.63 -31.14
C LEU A 490 22.99 25.88 -31.60
N ASP A 491 23.14 27.01 -30.89
CA ASP A 491 22.44 28.28 -31.13
C ASP A 491 20.90 28.11 -31.16
N LEU A 492 20.37 27.28 -30.24
CA LEU A 492 18.94 26.99 -30.10
C LEU A 492 18.36 27.73 -28.90
N VAL A 493 17.24 28.41 -29.14
CA VAL A 493 16.45 29.06 -28.07
C VAL A 493 15.07 28.48 -28.07
N PHE A 494 14.68 27.88 -26.94
CA PHE A 494 13.31 27.38 -26.72
C PHE A 494 12.51 28.37 -25.87
N ASP A 495 11.20 28.38 -26.08
CA ASP A 495 10.24 29.16 -25.28
C ASP A 495 10.17 28.75 -23.82
N THR A 496 10.76 27.61 -23.47
CA THR A 496 10.90 27.08 -22.11
C THR A 496 12.13 27.59 -21.36
N ASP A 497 12.95 28.45 -21.95
CA ASP A 497 14.10 29.06 -21.27
C ASP A 497 13.73 30.44 -20.70
N PRO A 498 13.40 30.55 -19.41
CA PRO A 498 12.97 31.80 -18.79
C PRO A 498 14.12 32.84 -18.69
N ALA A 499 15.36 32.48 -18.98
CA ALA A 499 16.46 33.41 -19.01
C ALA A 499 16.54 34.19 -20.33
N GLN A 500 15.99 33.63 -21.41
CA GLN A 500 16.04 34.21 -22.74
C GLN A 500 14.68 34.61 -23.28
N VAL A 501 13.58 34.04 -22.75
CA VAL A 501 12.23 34.20 -23.29
C VAL A 501 11.26 34.59 -22.17
N ASP A 502 10.33 35.48 -22.44
CA ASP A 502 9.26 35.87 -21.53
C ASP A 502 8.10 34.81 -21.51
N ASP A 503 7.12 34.97 -20.61
CA ASP A 503 5.96 34.08 -20.49
C ASP A 503 5.10 34.02 -21.80
N ASN A 504 5.34 34.88 -22.78
CA ASN A 504 4.63 34.94 -24.08
C ASN A 504 5.51 34.47 -25.26
N GLY A 505 6.68 33.90 -24.97
CA GLY A 505 7.60 33.42 -26.02
C GLY A 505 8.36 34.50 -26.73
N LYS A 506 8.45 35.74 -26.19
CA LYS A 506 9.27 36.82 -26.76
C LYS A 506 10.62 36.84 -26.10
N GLY A 507 11.66 37.02 -26.89
CA GLY A 507 13.04 37.14 -26.39
C GLY A 507 13.16 38.29 -25.37
N GLN A 508 13.70 37.98 -24.20
CA GLN A 508 14.02 38.99 -23.20
C GLN A 508 15.33 39.69 -23.62
N VAL A 509 15.28 40.99 -23.79
CA VAL A 509 16.48 41.78 -23.91
C VAL A 509 17.15 41.85 -22.52
N ILE A 510 18.19 41.08 -22.30
CA ILE A 510 19.01 41.17 -21.10
C ILE A 510 19.66 42.55 -21.14
N GLN A 511 19.13 43.51 -20.37
CA GLN A 511 19.90 44.73 -20.11
C GLN A 511 21.11 44.32 -19.26
N PRO A 512 22.34 44.60 -19.69
CA PRO A 512 23.51 44.42 -18.85
C PRO A 512 23.29 45.23 -17.57
N ALA A 513 23.56 44.64 -16.42
CA ALA A 513 23.53 45.35 -15.15
C ALA A 513 24.33 46.62 -15.28
N ALA A 514 23.67 47.78 -15.16
CA ALA A 514 24.35 49.05 -15.14
C ALA A 514 25.39 49.03 -14.01
N GLU A 515 26.66 49.15 -14.36
CA GLU A 515 27.70 49.46 -13.38
C GLU A 515 27.24 50.68 -12.61
N GLN A 516 27.05 50.51 -11.32
CA GLN A 516 26.82 51.63 -10.40
C GLN A 516 28.13 52.41 -10.37
N GLU A 517 28.23 53.45 -11.24
CA GLU A 517 29.18 54.53 -11.02
C GLU A 517 28.81 55.28 -9.76
N ASP A 518 29.72 55.31 -8.80
CA ASP A 518 29.69 56.15 -7.62
C ASP A 518 29.47 57.63 -8.02
N ALA A 519 28.28 58.15 -7.75
CA ALA A 519 28.03 59.59 -7.83
C ALA A 519 28.24 60.23 -6.45
N PRO A 520 28.98 61.38 -6.40
CA PRO A 520 29.31 62.00 -5.10
C PRO A 520 28.12 62.71 -4.46
N ALA A 521 28.16 62.69 -3.15
CA ALA A 521 27.23 63.39 -2.30
C ALA A 521 27.18 64.89 -2.61
N GLU A 522 26.01 65.42 -2.94
CA GLU A 522 25.73 66.88 -2.89
C GLU A 522 24.61 67.21 -1.87
N ALA A 523 24.88 68.34 -1.24
CA ALA A 523 24.28 68.83 -0.02
C ALA A 523 22.89 69.47 -0.21
N ASN A 524 22.14 69.41 0.88
CA ASN A 524 21.08 70.29 1.36
C ASN A 524 20.67 71.52 0.53
N ALA A 525 19.34 71.62 0.27
CA ALA A 525 18.62 72.91 0.36
C ALA A 525 17.09 72.65 0.42
N PRO A 526 16.27 73.56 0.91
CA PRO A 526 15.18 73.30 1.83
C PRO A 526 13.78 73.27 1.18
N GLU A 527 12.82 72.79 1.98
CA GLU A 527 11.37 72.82 1.71
C GLU A 527 10.87 74.24 1.40
N PRO A 528 9.80 74.38 0.64
CA PRO A 528 8.77 75.36 0.98
C PRO A 528 7.36 74.76 1.16
N ASP A 529 6.72 75.43 2.04
CA ASP A 529 5.44 75.40 2.66
C ASP A 529 4.19 74.98 1.85
N ALA A 530 3.25 74.58 2.66
CA ALA A 530 1.84 74.29 2.44
C ALA A 530 1.04 75.40 1.73
N ALA A 531 0.06 74.95 0.92
CA ALA A 531 -1.23 75.62 0.74
C ALA A 531 -2.26 74.60 0.25
N ASP A 532 -3.10 74.23 1.12
CA ASP A 532 -4.54 74.45 1.30
C ASP A 532 -5.34 74.63 -0.01
N SER A 533 -6.33 73.76 -0.17
CA SER A 533 -7.72 73.97 -0.58
C SER A 533 -8.29 72.73 -1.29
N GLY A 534 -9.24 72.10 -0.67
CA GLY A 534 -10.65 72.27 -0.95
C GLY A 534 -11.29 70.99 -1.45
N GLU A 535 -12.05 70.35 -0.59
CA GLU A 535 -13.15 69.48 -1.00
C GLU A 535 -14.19 70.24 -1.83
N PRO A 536 -14.98 69.60 -2.64
CA PRO A 536 -16.35 69.32 -2.20
C PRO A 536 -16.95 67.96 -2.60
N ASP A 537 -17.72 67.45 -1.64
CA ASP A 537 -19.06 66.85 -1.67
C ASP A 537 -19.51 65.90 -2.81
N ALA A 538 -19.87 64.71 -2.34
CA ALA A 538 -21.11 63.95 -2.42
C ALA A 538 -22.00 63.99 -3.67
N GLU A 539 -22.38 62.81 -4.11
CA GLU A 539 -23.73 62.32 -4.47
C GLU A 539 -23.58 60.83 -4.87
N ASP A 540 -24.06 59.93 -4.11
CA ASP A 540 -25.38 59.29 -3.94
C ASP A 540 -26.00 58.76 -5.24
N SER A 541 -26.19 57.47 -5.27
CA SER A 541 -27.27 56.64 -5.86
C SER A 541 -26.70 55.27 -6.23
N GLY A 542 -27.12 54.18 -5.64
CA GLY A 542 -28.41 53.61 -5.50
C GLY A 542 -28.27 52.12 -5.84
N GLU A 543 -28.49 51.27 -4.89
CA GLU A 543 -28.80 49.84 -5.13
C GLU A 543 -30.11 49.71 -5.96
N PRO A 544 -30.30 48.62 -6.63
CA PRO A 544 -31.52 47.90 -6.33
C PRO A 544 -31.34 46.37 -6.13
N ASP A 545 -32.21 45.96 -5.29
CA ASP A 545 -32.72 44.74 -4.77
C ASP A 545 -32.71 43.48 -5.63
N ALA A 546 -32.74 42.41 -4.85
CA ALA A 546 -33.02 41.03 -5.16
C ALA A 546 -34.41 40.79 -5.76
N ASP A 547 -34.55 39.57 -6.20
CA ASP A 547 -35.74 38.79 -6.62
C ASP A 547 -36.00 38.73 -8.13
N ASP A 548 -35.78 37.56 -8.64
CA ASP A 548 -36.71 36.71 -9.38
C ASP A 548 -35.96 35.66 -10.25
N ALA A 549 -36.15 34.44 -9.94
CA ALA A 549 -36.61 33.39 -10.84
C ALA A 549 -36.34 31.99 -10.33
N GLN A 550 -37.22 31.52 -9.49
CA GLN A 550 -37.67 30.13 -9.56
C GLN A 550 -38.52 29.95 -10.84
N GLN A 551 -38.28 28.85 -11.50
CA GLN A 551 -39.12 28.06 -12.38
C GLN A 551 -38.46 27.75 -13.71
N ALA A 552 -37.96 26.52 -13.79
CA ALA A 552 -38.32 25.55 -14.83
C ALA A 552 -37.70 24.20 -14.48
N ALA A 553 -38.47 23.41 -13.75
CA ALA A 553 -38.32 21.97 -13.69
C ALA A 553 -39.14 21.37 -14.85
N ALA A 554 -38.70 20.17 -15.27
CA ALA A 554 -39.44 19.21 -16.08
C ALA A 554 -39.44 19.40 -17.64
N ALA A 555 -38.57 18.63 -18.30
CA ALA A 555 -38.89 17.67 -19.34
C ALA A 555 -37.77 16.60 -19.37
#